data_0b9776d657d12ef75c0b3dff85e4cb6b
#
_entry.id   0b9776d657d12ef75c0b3dff85e4cb6b
#
_cell.length_a   1.000
_cell.length_b   1.000
_cell.length_c   1.000
_cell.angle_alpha   90.00
_cell.angle_beta   90.00
_cell.angle_gamma   90.00
#
_symmetry.space_group_name_H-M   'P 1'
#
loop_
_entity.id
_entity.type
_entity.pdbx_description
1 polymer ?
#
loop_
_entity_poly.entity_id
_entity_poly.type
_entity_poly.pdbx_seq_one_letter_code
_entity_poly.pdbx_strand_id
1 'polypeptide(L)'
;MLMFILLRIFAPMKQILLHCCCAPCASAIIEWMMNNDVRPTLYYCNPNIYPYEEYCIRKEELTRYATRLGLDVIDDDYNHEAWRQQVCGLEEEPERGRRCLQCFKARLLRSAQAAARLGITDFATTLASSRWKSLEQIEEAGLWAASMVEGTRFVARNWRKGGLQQRRNELLRENGFYNQQYCGCEFSIRKPPATDGENKE
;
A
#
# COMPACT_ATOMS: atom_id res chain seq x y z
N MET A 1 28.57 12.47 28.27
CA MET A 1 27.11 12.41 27.97
C MET A 1 26.73 13.27 26.76
N LEU A 2 27.32 14.46 26.56
CA LEU A 2 27.05 15.33 25.37
C LEU A 2 27.54 14.74 24.03
N MET A 3 28.64 13.99 24.01
CA MET A 3 29.23 13.39 22.81
C MET A 3 28.37 12.26 22.20
N PHE A 4 27.59 11.54 23.02
CA PHE A 4 26.67 10.50 22.53
C PHE A 4 25.38 11.05 21.88
N ILE A 5 24.97 12.27 22.28
CA ILE A 5 23.79 12.94 21.68
C ILE A 5 24.13 13.50 20.29
N LEU A 6 25.34 14.01 20.11
CA LEU A 6 25.81 14.54 18.81
C LEU A 6 26.00 13.47 17.74
N LEU A 7 26.38 12.22 18.11
CA LEU A 7 26.52 11.12 17.16
C LEU A 7 25.17 10.63 16.59
N ARG A 8 24.06 10.80 17.32
CA ARG A 8 22.72 10.46 16.81
C ARG A 8 22.22 11.45 15.73
N ILE A 9 22.71 12.67 15.72
CA ILE A 9 22.30 13.72 14.77
C ILE A 9 22.88 13.48 13.37
N PHE A 10 23.97 12.70 13.25
CA PHE A 10 24.67 12.43 11.99
C PHE A 10 24.53 11.00 11.45
N ALA A 11 23.83 10.10 12.14
CA ALA A 11 23.58 8.79 11.57
C ALA A 11 22.56 8.91 10.44
N PRO A 12 22.88 8.49 9.20
CA PRO A 12 21.94 8.56 8.11
C PRO A 12 20.71 7.72 8.46
N MET A 13 19.51 8.32 8.39
CA MET A 13 18.26 7.58 8.57
C MET A 13 18.18 6.45 7.54
N LYS A 14 17.76 5.27 8.00
CA LYS A 14 17.57 4.14 7.08
C LYS A 14 16.48 4.49 6.08
N GLN A 15 16.82 4.39 4.79
CA GLN A 15 15.85 4.61 3.72
C GLN A 15 15.09 3.33 3.38
N ILE A 16 13.81 3.48 3.05
CA ILE A 16 12.96 2.39 2.59
C ILE A 16 11.95 2.93 1.57
N LEU A 17 11.69 2.19 0.50
CA LEU A 17 10.56 2.48 -0.37
C LEU A 17 9.31 1.82 0.21
N LEU A 18 8.28 2.62 0.51
CA LEU A 18 7.01 2.13 1.03
C LEU A 18 5.92 2.22 -0.04
N HIS A 19 5.54 1.08 -0.59
CA HIS A 19 4.37 1.00 -1.46
C HIS A 19 3.10 1.30 -0.67
N CYS A 20 2.34 2.33 -1.10
CA CYS A 20 1.16 2.84 -0.42
C CYS A 20 -0.10 2.63 -1.26
N CYS A 21 -1.15 2.06 -0.67
CA CYS A 21 -2.45 1.91 -1.32
C CYS A 21 -3.41 3.09 -1.04
N CYS A 22 -3.28 3.77 0.08
CA CYS A 22 -4.10 4.92 0.51
C CYS A 22 -3.56 5.50 1.81
N ALA A 23 -3.95 6.72 2.17
CA ALA A 23 -3.52 7.38 3.42
C ALA A 23 -3.93 6.61 4.69
N PRO A 24 -5.17 6.12 4.86
CA PRO A 24 -5.53 5.36 6.06
C PRO A 24 -4.66 4.12 6.31
N CYS A 25 -4.25 3.42 5.24
CA CYS A 25 -3.41 2.23 5.38
C CYS A 25 -1.94 2.57 5.66
N ALA A 26 -1.48 3.74 5.23
CA ALA A 26 -0.10 4.17 5.31
C ALA A 26 0.22 4.94 6.60
N SER A 27 -0.73 5.71 7.13
CA SER A 27 -0.48 6.73 8.17
C SER A 27 0.23 6.20 9.42
N ALA A 28 -0.29 5.14 10.04
CA ALA A 28 0.31 4.57 11.25
C ALA A 28 1.67 3.90 10.96
N ILE A 29 1.87 3.38 9.75
CA ILE A 29 3.13 2.78 9.34
C ILE A 29 4.19 3.87 9.15
N ILE A 30 3.83 4.98 8.50
CA ILE A 30 4.71 6.14 8.31
C ILE A 30 5.13 6.71 9.66
N GLU A 31 4.16 6.95 10.56
CA GLU A 31 4.43 7.43 11.92
C GLU A 31 5.37 6.47 12.67
N TRP A 32 5.10 5.17 12.59
CA TRP A 32 5.96 4.17 13.21
C TRP A 32 7.39 4.19 12.61
N MET A 33 7.53 4.27 11.30
CA MET A 33 8.84 4.34 10.63
C MET A 33 9.63 5.56 11.08
N MET A 34 9.02 6.74 11.04
CA MET A 34 9.67 7.99 11.44
C MET A 34 10.11 7.97 12.92
N ASN A 35 9.29 7.38 13.80
CA ASN A 35 9.63 7.22 15.22
C ASN A 35 10.72 6.15 15.47
N ASN A 36 11.09 5.36 14.47
CA ASN A 36 12.14 4.36 14.54
C ASN A 36 13.35 4.67 13.62
N ASP A 37 13.61 5.94 13.35
CA ASP A 37 14.73 6.42 12.52
C ASP A 37 14.74 5.85 11.09
N VAL A 38 13.57 5.52 10.54
CA VAL A 38 13.39 5.10 9.16
C VAL A 38 12.64 6.17 8.38
N ARG A 39 13.25 6.69 7.30
CA ARG A 39 12.60 7.65 6.42
C ARG A 39 12.03 6.94 5.19
N PRO A 40 10.70 6.82 5.04
CA PRO A 40 10.12 6.21 3.87
C PRO A 40 10.09 7.18 2.68
N THR A 41 10.42 6.67 1.49
CA THR A 41 10.00 7.23 0.21
C THR A 41 8.68 6.56 -0.16
N LEU A 42 7.60 7.32 -0.29
CA LEU A 42 6.29 6.76 -0.55
C LEU A 42 6.13 6.52 -2.06
N TYR A 43 5.67 5.32 -2.40
CA TYR A 43 5.44 4.93 -3.78
C TYR A 43 3.97 4.54 -3.98
N TYR A 44 3.25 5.30 -4.82
CA TYR A 44 1.85 5.09 -5.11
C TYR A 44 1.69 4.36 -6.44
N CYS A 45 1.52 3.04 -6.38
CA CYS A 45 1.35 2.16 -7.54
C CYS A 45 0.10 1.30 -7.36
N ASN A 46 -1.01 1.77 -7.91
CA ASN A 46 -2.32 1.16 -7.70
C ASN A 46 -3.15 1.07 -9.00
N PRO A 47 -2.65 0.45 -10.06
CA PRO A 47 -3.37 0.37 -11.34
C PRO A 47 -4.66 -0.46 -11.23
N ASN A 48 -4.84 -1.20 -10.15
CA ASN A 48 -6.05 -1.97 -9.87
C ASN A 48 -7.24 -1.11 -9.42
N ILE A 49 -7.02 0.12 -8.98
CA ILE A 49 -8.11 0.95 -8.43
C ILE A 49 -9.00 1.42 -9.58
N TYR A 50 -10.30 1.18 -9.43
CA TYR A 50 -11.34 1.53 -10.37
C TYR A 50 -12.59 2.01 -9.60
N PRO A 51 -13.32 3.03 -10.09
CA PRO A 51 -13.01 3.86 -11.26
C PRO A 51 -11.80 4.79 -11.06
N TYR A 52 -11.39 5.52 -12.09
CA TYR A 52 -10.24 6.42 -12.05
C TYR A 52 -10.40 7.53 -11.00
N GLU A 53 -11.60 8.00 -10.76
CA GLU A 53 -11.93 8.99 -9.72
C GLU A 53 -11.55 8.48 -8.33
N GLU A 54 -11.79 7.21 -8.05
CA GLU A 54 -11.40 6.58 -6.77
C GLU A 54 -9.88 6.49 -6.63
N TYR A 55 -9.16 6.22 -7.74
CA TYR A 55 -7.70 6.28 -7.77
C TYR A 55 -7.21 7.69 -7.42
N CYS A 56 -7.78 8.73 -8.02
CA CYS A 56 -7.42 10.13 -7.77
C CYS A 56 -7.67 10.52 -6.31
N ILE A 57 -8.85 10.22 -5.76
CA ILE A 57 -9.20 10.53 -4.36
C ILE A 57 -8.17 9.94 -3.39
N ARG A 58 -7.82 8.66 -3.55
CA ARG A 58 -6.85 8.00 -2.68
C ARG A 58 -5.44 8.54 -2.83
N LYS A 59 -5.04 8.90 -4.06
CA LYS A 59 -3.74 9.50 -4.36
C LYS A 59 -3.59 10.88 -3.74
N GLU A 60 -4.55 11.76 -4.00
CA GLU A 60 -4.54 13.13 -3.50
C GLU A 60 -4.50 13.18 -1.97
N GLU A 61 -5.26 12.31 -1.32
CA GLU A 61 -5.25 12.22 0.14
C GLU A 61 -3.91 11.76 0.70
N LEU A 62 -3.28 10.74 0.09
CA LEU A 62 -1.95 10.29 0.48
C LEU A 62 -0.91 11.40 0.26
N THR A 63 -0.96 12.07 -0.89
CA THR A 63 -0.05 13.17 -1.21
C THR A 63 -0.19 14.33 -0.23
N ARG A 64 -1.42 14.75 0.07
CA ARG A 64 -1.69 15.78 1.09
C ARG A 64 -1.14 15.41 2.46
N TYR A 65 -1.31 14.16 2.87
CA TYR A 65 -0.78 13.67 4.16
C TYR A 65 0.75 13.65 4.17
N ALA A 66 1.37 13.13 3.12
CA ALA A 66 2.83 13.07 2.96
C ALA A 66 3.47 14.47 2.97
N THR A 67 2.90 15.42 2.25
CA THR A 67 3.37 16.81 2.18
C THR A 67 3.42 17.45 3.57
N ARG A 68 2.41 17.21 4.43
CA ARG A 68 2.42 17.71 5.82
C ARG A 68 3.54 17.12 6.67
N LEU A 69 4.01 15.92 6.32
CA LEU A 69 5.11 15.24 7.01
C LEU A 69 6.49 15.52 6.37
N GLY A 70 6.55 16.31 5.31
CA GLY A 70 7.77 16.57 4.56
C GLY A 70 8.31 15.32 3.86
N LEU A 71 7.43 14.42 3.41
CA LEU A 71 7.77 13.19 2.70
C LEU A 71 7.43 13.29 1.22
N ASP A 72 8.30 12.69 0.39
CA ASP A 72 8.08 12.61 -1.05
C ASP A 72 7.15 11.45 -1.41
N VAL A 73 6.25 11.69 -2.38
CA VAL A 73 5.41 10.67 -2.99
C VAL A 73 5.80 10.55 -4.46
N ILE A 74 6.20 9.36 -4.84
CA ILE A 74 6.41 9.00 -6.24
C ILE A 74 5.12 8.36 -6.72
N ASP A 75 4.48 8.99 -7.69
CA ASP A 75 3.30 8.48 -8.38
C ASP A 75 3.75 7.60 -9.55
N ASP A 76 3.27 6.39 -9.58
CA ASP A 76 3.50 5.49 -10.71
C ASP A 76 2.39 5.67 -11.75
N ASP A 77 2.70 5.39 -13.01
CA ASP A 77 1.74 5.52 -14.10
C ASP A 77 0.50 4.65 -13.86
N TYR A 78 -0.67 5.29 -13.88
CA TYR A 78 -1.93 4.59 -13.83
C TYR A 78 -2.23 3.96 -15.20
N ASN A 79 -2.20 2.63 -15.26
CA ASN A 79 -2.60 1.87 -16.43
C ASN A 79 -3.47 0.69 -15.99
N HIS A 80 -4.77 0.95 -15.87
CA HIS A 80 -5.76 -0.04 -15.44
C HIS A 80 -5.92 -1.17 -16.46
N GLU A 81 -5.86 -0.85 -17.74
CA GLU A 81 -5.98 -1.86 -18.79
C GLU A 81 -4.82 -2.87 -18.78
N ALA A 82 -3.59 -2.39 -18.61
CA ALA A 82 -2.45 -3.28 -18.46
C ALA A 82 -2.56 -4.17 -17.20
N TRP A 83 -3.15 -3.64 -16.11
CA TRP A 83 -3.44 -4.44 -14.92
C TRP A 83 -4.54 -5.49 -15.20
N ARG A 84 -5.61 -5.15 -15.93
CA ARG A 84 -6.66 -6.09 -16.32
C ARG A 84 -6.10 -7.27 -17.12
N GLN A 85 -5.20 -6.99 -18.06
CA GLN A 85 -4.51 -8.03 -18.83
C GLN A 85 -3.72 -9.00 -17.95
N GLN A 86 -3.09 -8.51 -16.86
CA GLN A 86 -2.34 -9.36 -15.93
C GLN A 86 -3.23 -10.26 -15.06
N VAL A 87 -4.49 -9.91 -14.88
CA VAL A 87 -5.45 -10.71 -14.10
C VAL A 87 -6.51 -11.38 -14.98
N CYS A 88 -6.31 -11.36 -16.30
CA CYS A 88 -7.19 -11.99 -17.27
C CYS A 88 -7.37 -13.49 -16.98
N GLY A 89 -8.62 -13.96 -17.04
CA GLY A 89 -8.99 -15.34 -16.69
C GLY A 89 -9.10 -15.61 -15.18
N LEU A 90 -8.97 -14.57 -14.35
CA LEU A 90 -9.11 -14.66 -12.89
C LEU A 90 -10.25 -13.77 -12.35
N GLU A 91 -11.13 -13.28 -13.23
CA GLU A 91 -12.18 -12.32 -12.90
C GLU A 91 -13.14 -12.86 -11.84
N GLU A 92 -13.49 -14.14 -11.94
CA GLU A 92 -14.42 -14.85 -11.03
C GLU A 92 -13.76 -15.34 -9.74
N GLU A 93 -12.44 -15.18 -9.61
CA GLU A 93 -11.75 -15.57 -8.38
C GLU A 93 -12.24 -14.73 -7.20
N PRO A 94 -12.47 -15.34 -6.02
CA PRO A 94 -12.87 -14.59 -4.83
C PRO A 94 -11.78 -13.64 -4.36
N GLU A 95 -12.15 -12.72 -3.47
CA GLU A 95 -11.15 -11.97 -2.70
C GLU A 95 -10.23 -12.94 -1.94
N ARG A 96 -8.93 -12.67 -1.93
CA ARG A 96 -7.85 -13.55 -1.44
C ARG A 96 -7.58 -14.78 -2.31
N GLY A 97 -8.22 -14.91 -3.47
CA GLY A 97 -7.92 -15.94 -4.47
C GLY A 97 -6.70 -15.58 -5.32
N ARG A 98 -6.50 -16.33 -6.40
CA ARG A 98 -5.34 -16.16 -7.32
C ARG A 98 -5.27 -14.79 -7.95
N ARG A 99 -6.41 -14.15 -8.25
CA ARG A 99 -6.45 -12.76 -8.74
C ARG A 99 -5.77 -11.79 -7.80
N CYS A 100 -6.01 -11.88 -6.49
CA CYS A 100 -5.38 -11.02 -5.49
C CYS A 100 -3.86 -11.23 -5.42
N LEU A 101 -3.40 -12.48 -5.47
CA LEU A 101 -1.98 -12.79 -5.52
C LEU A 101 -1.31 -12.18 -6.74
N GLN A 102 -1.92 -12.33 -7.93
CA GLN A 102 -1.39 -11.75 -9.16
C GLN A 102 -1.35 -10.22 -9.12
N CYS A 103 -2.41 -9.60 -8.58
CA CYS A 103 -2.45 -8.16 -8.33
C CYS A 103 -1.32 -7.68 -7.40
N PHE A 104 -1.02 -8.44 -6.33
CA PHE A 104 0.08 -8.09 -5.43
C PHE A 104 1.44 -8.26 -6.12
N LYS A 105 1.64 -9.34 -6.88
CA LYS A 105 2.87 -9.58 -7.66
C LYS A 105 3.14 -8.41 -8.63
N ALA A 106 2.14 -7.99 -9.38
CA ALA A 106 2.26 -6.86 -10.31
C ALA A 106 2.71 -5.57 -9.62
N ARG A 107 2.07 -5.21 -8.52
CA ARG A 107 2.33 -3.97 -7.79
C ARG A 107 3.66 -3.99 -7.04
N LEU A 108 4.01 -5.13 -6.43
CA LEU A 108 5.25 -5.26 -5.67
C LEU A 108 6.47 -5.40 -6.57
N LEU A 109 6.33 -5.98 -7.77
CA LEU A 109 7.38 -5.96 -8.78
C LEU A 109 7.72 -4.54 -9.22
N ARG A 110 6.72 -3.71 -9.51
CA ARG A 110 6.94 -2.29 -9.84
C ARG A 110 7.56 -1.54 -8.67
N SER A 111 7.19 -1.88 -7.43
CA SER A 111 7.79 -1.30 -6.23
C SER A 111 9.28 -1.67 -6.07
N ALA A 112 9.64 -2.94 -6.30
CA ALA A 112 11.04 -3.38 -6.30
C ALA A 112 11.85 -2.68 -7.39
N GLN A 113 11.31 -2.59 -8.61
CA GLN A 113 11.94 -1.86 -9.72
C GLN A 113 12.14 -0.37 -9.41
N ALA A 114 11.16 0.27 -8.79
CA ALA A 114 11.27 1.66 -8.35
C ALA A 114 12.34 1.83 -7.27
N ALA A 115 12.39 0.91 -6.29
CA ALA A 115 13.43 0.90 -5.25
C ALA A 115 14.84 0.79 -5.87
N ALA A 116 15.04 -0.16 -6.80
CA ALA A 116 16.32 -0.33 -7.50
C ALA A 116 16.74 0.95 -8.27
N ARG A 117 15.80 1.57 -9.02
CA ARG A 117 16.08 2.82 -9.76
C ARG A 117 16.51 3.98 -8.85
N LEU A 118 16.03 3.99 -7.62
CA LEU A 118 16.34 5.00 -6.60
C LEU A 118 17.57 4.66 -5.75
N GLY A 119 18.18 3.50 -5.97
CA GLY A 119 19.29 3.02 -5.12
C GLY A 119 18.83 2.64 -3.70
N ILE A 120 17.54 2.36 -3.50
CA ILE A 120 16.98 1.94 -2.21
C ILE A 120 16.90 0.42 -2.18
N THR A 121 17.66 -0.21 -1.28
CA THR A 121 17.66 -1.67 -1.15
C THR A 121 16.37 -2.22 -0.57
N ASP A 122 15.84 -1.60 0.48
CA ASP A 122 14.69 -2.12 1.22
C ASP A 122 13.38 -1.58 0.65
N PHE A 123 12.39 -2.44 0.42
CA PHE A 123 11.03 -2.00 0.14
C PHE A 123 10.00 -2.77 0.96
N ALA A 124 8.89 -2.12 1.25
CA ALA A 124 7.78 -2.66 2.03
C ALA A 124 6.44 -2.25 1.42
N THR A 125 5.34 -2.75 1.97
CA THR A 125 4.00 -2.39 1.50
C THR A 125 3.01 -2.17 2.64
N THR A 126 2.12 -1.22 2.45
CA THR A 126 0.99 -0.98 3.34
C THR A 126 -0.16 -1.98 3.15
N LEU A 127 -0.11 -2.85 2.14
CA LEU A 127 -1.10 -3.92 1.96
C LEU A 127 -1.23 -4.80 3.19
N ALA A 128 -0.11 -5.05 3.88
CA ALA A 128 -0.04 -5.87 5.09
C ALA A 128 -0.70 -5.24 6.34
N SER A 129 -1.21 -4.00 6.26
CA SER A 129 -2.02 -3.38 7.32
C SER A 129 -3.49 -3.81 7.25
N SER A 130 -3.99 -4.17 6.08
CA SER A 130 -5.40 -4.52 5.88
C SER A 130 -5.71 -5.94 6.36
N ARG A 131 -6.64 -6.07 7.32
CA ARG A 131 -7.13 -7.38 7.80
C ARG A 131 -7.91 -8.17 6.74
N TRP A 132 -8.31 -7.52 5.65
CA TRP A 132 -9.05 -8.13 4.55
C TRP A 132 -8.16 -8.81 3.51
N LYS A 133 -6.84 -8.67 3.61
CA LYS A 133 -5.88 -9.25 2.67
C LYS A 133 -5.12 -10.42 3.31
N SER A 134 -4.73 -11.42 2.52
CA SER A 134 -3.85 -12.50 3.00
C SER A 134 -2.43 -11.98 3.19
N LEU A 135 -1.87 -12.15 4.40
CA LEU A 135 -0.47 -11.82 4.68
C LEU A 135 0.48 -12.75 3.94
N GLU A 136 0.14 -14.03 3.84
CA GLU A 136 0.92 -15.04 3.14
C GLU A 136 1.09 -14.67 1.66
N GLN A 137 -0.01 -14.30 0.98
CA GLN A 137 0.05 -13.85 -0.41
C GLN A 137 0.86 -12.57 -0.60
N ILE A 138 0.78 -11.63 0.35
CA ILE A 138 1.58 -10.39 0.30
C ILE A 138 3.06 -10.70 0.48
N GLU A 139 3.40 -11.59 1.40
CA GLU A 139 4.78 -12.02 1.64
C GLU A 139 5.33 -12.80 0.44
N GLU A 140 4.57 -13.78 -0.09
CA GLU A 140 4.92 -14.49 -1.32
C GLU A 140 5.20 -13.52 -2.48
N ALA A 141 4.29 -12.58 -2.71
CA ALA A 141 4.43 -11.61 -3.80
C ALA A 141 5.64 -10.68 -3.61
N GLY A 142 5.91 -10.26 -2.36
CA GLY A 142 7.04 -9.38 -2.03
C GLY A 142 8.38 -10.08 -2.17
N LEU A 143 8.51 -11.31 -1.68
CA LEU A 143 9.71 -12.11 -1.82
C LEU A 143 9.98 -12.47 -3.28
N TRP A 144 8.94 -12.85 -4.03
CA TRP A 144 9.04 -13.07 -5.47
C TRP A 144 9.50 -11.79 -6.20
N ALA A 145 8.92 -10.62 -5.89
CA ALA A 145 9.31 -9.37 -6.51
C ALA A 145 10.79 -9.01 -6.23
N ALA A 146 11.26 -9.24 -5.00
CA ALA A 146 12.66 -9.04 -4.64
C ALA A 146 13.59 -10.00 -5.39
N SER A 147 13.19 -11.26 -5.63
CA SER A 147 13.99 -12.22 -6.41
C SER A 147 14.11 -11.85 -7.90
N MET A 148 13.17 -11.05 -8.42
CA MET A 148 13.14 -10.59 -9.81
C MET A 148 13.96 -9.32 -10.06
N VAL A 149 14.39 -8.62 -9.00
CA VAL A 149 15.08 -7.33 -9.10
C VAL A 149 16.32 -7.33 -8.21
N GLU A 150 17.49 -7.46 -8.84
CA GLU A 150 18.77 -7.50 -8.14
C GLU A 150 18.98 -6.26 -7.26
N GLY A 151 19.62 -6.44 -6.11
CA GLY A 151 19.92 -5.35 -5.16
C GLY A 151 18.74 -4.90 -4.31
N THR A 152 17.57 -5.55 -4.43
CA THR A 152 16.40 -5.23 -3.62
C THR A 152 16.07 -6.31 -2.59
N ARG A 153 15.41 -5.87 -1.48
CA ARG A 153 14.98 -6.76 -0.40
C ARG A 153 13.59 -6.38 0.07
N PHE A 154 12.68 -7.34 0.08
CA PHE A 154 11.35 -7.13 0.66
C PHE A 154 11.39 -7.22 2.18
N VAL A 155 10.89 -6.19 2.85
CA VAL A 155 10.72 -6.17 4.30
C VAL A 155 9.33 -6.67 4.64
N ALA A 156 9.22 -7.98 4.86
CA ALA A 156 7.99 -8.63 5.30
C ALA A 156 7.69 -8.23 6.75
N ARG A 157 6.58 -7.51 6.95
CA ARG A 157 6.14 -7.10 8.29
C ARG A 157 4.62 -7.13 8.39
N ASN A 158 4.14 -7.70 9.49
CA ASN A 158 2.73 -7.66 9.84
C ASN A 158 2.40 -6.33 10.53
N TRP A 159 1.89 -5.37 9.76
CA TRP A 159 1.49 -4.04 10.26
C TRP A 159 0.16 -4.02 11.04
N ARG A 160 -0.41 -5.19 11.36
CA ARG A 160 -1.64 -5.32 12.17
C ARG A 160 -1.35 -5.46 13.66
N LYS A 161 -0.07 -5.66 14.02
CA LYS A 161 0.37 -5.88 15.40
C LYS A 161 0.95 -4.60 16.03
N GLY A 162 1.24 -4.66 17.32
CA GLY A 162 1.95 -3.58 18.04
C GLY A 162 1.16 -2.27 18.13
N GLY A 163 -0.18 -2.33 18.24
CA GLY A 163 -1.03 -1.14 18.38
C GLY A 163 -1.30 -0.37 17.08
N LEU A 164 -0.67 -0.76 15.96
CA LEU A 164 -0.78 -0.01 14.71
C LEU A 164 -2.20 0.02 14.11
N GLN A 165 -3.04 -0.99 14.37
CA GLN A 165 -4.44 -0.95 13.95
C GLN A 165 -5.26 0.07 14.73
N GLN A 166 -5.02 0.17 16.03
CA GLN A 166 -5.65 1.19 16.86
C GLN A 166 -5.19 2.58 16.41
N ARG A 167 -3.86 2.78 16.27
CA ARG A 167 -3.30 4.06 15.85
C ARG A 167 -3.79 4.47 14.44
N ARG A 168 -3.93 3.53 13.51
CA ARG A 168 -4.56 3.77 12.21
C ARG A 168 -5.98 4.35 12.34
N ASN A 169 -6.79 3.79 13.24
CA ASN A 169 -8.17 4.27 13.43
C ASN A 169 -8.23 5.66 14.07
N GLU A 170 -7.28 5.96 14.95
CA GLU A 170 -7.11 7.30 15.53
C GLU A 170 -6.73 8.31 14.43
N LEU A 171 -5.68 8.02 13.65
CA LEU A 171 -5.22 8.88 12.57
C LEU A 171 -6.28 9.07 11.47
N LEU A 172 -7.10 8.07 11.19
CA LEU A 172 -8.21 8.18 10.26
C LEU A 172 -9.21 9.27 10.72
N ARG A 173 -9.52 9.31 12.02
CA ARG A 173 -10.42 10.32 12.60
C ARG A 173 -9.75 11.69 12.72
N GLU A 174 -8.54 11.73 13.26
CA GLU A 174 -7.75 12.95 13.46
C GLU A 174 -7.53 13.74 12.16
N ASN A 175 -7.33 13.02 11.06
CA ASN A 175 -7.05 13.62 9.76
C ASN A 175 -8.27 13.71 8.85
N GLY A 176 -9.43 13.17 9.24
CA GLY A 176 -10.63 13.13 8.40
C GLY A 176 -10.41 12.36 7.09
N PHE A 177 -9.64 11.27 7.14
CA PHE A 177 -9.32 10.51 5.92
C PHE A 177 -10.55 9.84 5.31
N TYR A 178 -10.58 9.83 3.99
CA TYR A 178 -11.54 9.05 3.22
C TYR A 178 -11.44 7.57 3.56
N ASN A 179 -12.53 7.00 4.05
CA ASN A 179 -12.59 5.60 4.43
C ASN A 179 -13.19 4.77 3.28
N GLN A 180 -12.34 4.20 2.46
CA GLN A 180 -12.75 3.42 1.30
C GLN A 180 -13.62 2.20 1.68
N GLN A 181 -14.65 1.93 0.88
CA GLN A 181 -15.64 0.88 1.12
C GLN A 181 -15.24 -0.49 0.55
N TYR A 182 -14.22 -0.54 -0.34
CA TYR A 182 -13.80 -1.76 -1.03
C TYR A 182 -12.28 -1.78 -1.27
N CYS A 183 -11.74 -2.90 -1.72
CA CYS A 183 -10.30 -3.08 -1.94
C CYS A 183 -9.72 -2.09 -2.97
N GLY A 184 -10.54 -1.68 -3.93
CA GLY A 184 -10.19 -0.77 -5.02
C GLY A 184 -10.34 -1.39 -6.40
N CYS A 185 -10.15 -2.71 -6.58
CA CYS A 185 -10.36 -3.30 -7.90
C CYS A 185 -11.86 -3.42 -8.23
N GLU A 186 -12.19 -3.33 -9.51
CA GLU A 186 -13.57 -3.43 -10.00
C GLU A 186 -14.30 -4.70 -9.54
N PHE A 187 -13.58 -5.82 -9.42
CA PHE A 187 -14.11 -7.11 -8.96
C PHE A 187 -14.39 -7.18 -7.46
N SER A 188 -13.99 -6.15 -6.69
CA SER A 188 -14.28 -6.04 -5.25
C SER A 188 -15.39 -5.03 -4.94
N ILE A 189 -15.98 -4.41 -5.96
CA ILE A 189 -17.14 -3.54 -5.80
C ILE A 189 -18.35 -4.41 -5.45
N ARG A 190 -18.90 -4.19 -4.28
CA ARG A 190 -20.12 -4.90 -3.86
C ARG A 190 -21.29 -4.35 -4.65
N LYS A 191 -21.96 -5.22 -5.42
CA LYS A 191 -23.27 -4.88 -5.99
C LYS A 191 -24.24 -4.65 -4.82
N PRO A 192 -25.07 -3.60 -4.84
CA PRO A 192 -26.15 -3.50 -3.86
C PRO A 192 -26.97 -4.79 -3.90
N PRO A 193 -27.50 -5.28 -2.76
CA PRO A 193 -28.40 -6.42 -2.76
C PRO A 193 -29.51 -6.15 -3.78
N ALA A 194 -29.79 -7.13 -4.64
CA ALA A 194 -30.95 -7.04 -5.52
C ALA A 194 -32.15 -6.74 -4.64
N THR A 195 -32.79 -5.61 -4.88
CA THR A 195 -34.08 -5.33 -4.27
C THR A 195 -35.03 -6.37 -4.86
N ASP A 196 -35.40 -7.38 -4.09
CA ASP A 196 -36.53 -8.23 -4.40
C ASP A 196 -37.78 -7.33 -4.38
N GLY A 197 -37.92 -6.59 -5.46
CA GLY A 197 -39.04 -5.73 -5.76
C GLY A 197 -40.01 -6.49 -6.63
N GLU A 198 -41.16 -6.75 -6.05
CA GLU A 198 -42.42 -6.93 -6.72
C GLU A 198 -42.70 -8.27 -7.45
N ASN A 199 -43.35 -9.15 -6.74
CA ASN A 199 -44.51 -9.87 -7.29
C ASN A 199 -45.46 -10.26 -6.17
N LYS A 200 -46.43 -9.40 -5.92
CA LYS A 200 -47.74 -9.79 -5.40
C LYS A 200 -48.78 -8.90 -6.04
N GLU A 201 -49.32 -9.32 -7.13
CA GLU A 201 -50.73 -9.20 -7.52
C GLU A 201 -51.24 -10.54 -7.92
#